data_07e39c85823fea7b59095c94190821dc
#
_entry.id   07e39c85823fea7b59095c94190821dc
#
_cell.length_a   1.000
_cell.length_b   1.000
_cell.length_c   1.000
_cell.angle_alpha   90.00
_cell.angle_beta   90.00
_cell.angle_gamma   90.00
#
_symmetry.space_group_name_H-M   'P 1'
#
loop_
_entity.id
_entity.type
_entity.pdbx_description
1 polymer ?
#
loop_
_entity_poly.entity_id
_entity_poly.type
_entity_poly.pdbx_seq_one_letter_code
_entity_poly.pdbx_strand_id
1 'polypeptide(L)'
;MKRISSWFPTFIYEAPLATATAALNRTLLGECAKLRSHDEAGQRWCAKNYPDGYTSYASFNRLHRSFSTFGELERKLRRHVRAFARHLELDLDPAKLEMTDCWVNVMPRHAVHSLHLHPLATISGTYYVKTPRGSSQIRFEDPRLASFMATPARKSECRPENRQQVTYAVGAGQVLLWESWLRHEVRPSTIDAERVSVSFNYNWF
;
A
#
# COMPACT_ATOMS: atom_id res chain seq x y z
N MET A 1 25.01 28.07 -21.60
CA MET A 1 23.73 27.32 -21.59
C MET A 1 23.15 27.32 -20.19
N LYS A 2 21.85 27.55 -20.03
CA LYS A 2 21.16 27.39 -18.74
C LYS A 2 20.87 25.90 -18.52
N ARG A 3 21.27 25.32 -17.37
CA ARG A 3 21.02 23.92 -16.99
C ARG A 3 20.12 23.90 -15.75
N ILE A 4 19.05 23.12 -15.80
CA ILE A 4 18.21 22.81 -14.66
C ILE A 4 18.33 21.30 -14.42
N SER A 5 18.71 20.91 -13.20
CA SER A 5 18.85 19.51 -12.80
C SER A 5 17.74 19.14 -11.82
N SER A 6 17.26 17.90 -11.88
CA SER A 6 16.30 17.34 -10.93
C SER A 6 17.03 16.36 -10.02
N TRP A 7 16.89 16.53 -8.71
CA TRP A 7 17.56 15.73 -7.69
C TRP A 7 16.53 15.21 -6.67
N PHE A 8 16.87 14.12 -5.99
CA PHE A 8 16.07 13.50 -4.93
C PHE A 8 14.70 13.03 -5.42
N PRO A 9 14.65 12.14 -6.43
CA PRO A 9 13.41 11.56 -6.88
C PRO A 9 12.79 10.69 -5.80
N THR A 10 11.45 10.67 -5.74
CA THR A 10 10.67 9.71 -4.95
C THR A 10 10.05 8.70 -5.89
N PHE A 11 10.28 7.42 -5.65
CA PHE A 11 9.83 6.34 -6.53
C PHE A 11 8.62 5.62 -5.95
N ILE A 12 7.66 5.32 -6.83
CA ILE A 12 6.54 4.44 -6.56
C ILE A 12 6.51 3.38 -7.66
N TYR A 13 6.58 2.13 -7.28
CA TYR A 13 6.52 1.00 -8.19
C TYR A 13 5.07 0.56 -8.39
N GLU A 14 4.65 0.37 -9.63
CA GLU A 14 3.33 -0.16 -9.99
C GLU A 14 3.49 -1.29 -11.00
N ALA A 15 2.84 -2.43 -10.76
CA ALA A 15 2.84 -3.55 -11.71
C ALA A 15 1.66 -4.51 -11.44
N PRO A 16 1.21 -5.26 -12.45
CA PRO A 16 0.37 -6.43 -12.21
C PRO A 16 1.16 -7.51 -11.46
N LEU A 17 0.55 -8.15 -10.45
CA LEU A 17 1.19 -9.23 -9.69
C LEU A 17 1.60 -10.39 -10.60
N ALA A 18 0.76 -10.76 -11.55
CA ALA A 18 0.96 -11.81 -12.53
C ALA A 18 -0.03 -11.65 -13.68
N THR A 19 0.18 -12.40 -14.78
CA THR A 19 -0.70 -12.39 -15.94
C THR A 19 -2.15 -12.82 -15.62
N ALA A 20 -2.31 -13.77 -14.66
CA ALA A 20 -3.61 -14.25 -14.22
C ALA A 20 -3.68 -14.28 -12.69
N THR A 21 -4.56 -13.49 -12.10
CA THR A 21 -4.74 -13.36 -10.64
C THR A 21 -6.15 -13.68 -10.16
N ALA A 22 -7.08 -13.95 -11.07
CA ALA A 22 -8.50 -14.12 -10.73
C ALA A 22 -8.77 -15.26 -9.71
N ALA A 23 -8.08 -16.41 -9.86
CA ALA A 23 -8.23 -17.53 -8.93
C ALA A 23 -7.70 -17.17 -7.54
N LEU A 24 -6.48 -16.60 -7.47
CA LEU A 24 -5.88 -16.14 -6.22
C LEU A 24 -6.78 -15.10 -5.52
N ASN A 25 -7.29 -14.14 -6.27
CA ASN A 25 -8.18 -13.10 -5.73
C ASN A 25 -9.47 -13.66 -5.15
N ARG A 26 -10.09 -14.66 -5.81
CA ARG A 26 -11.29 -15.33 -5.24
C ARG A 26 -10.98 -16.00 -3.91
N THR A 27 -9.87 -16.72 -3.81
CA THR A 27 -9.46 -17.37 -2.56
C THR A 27 -9.15 -16.36 -1.48
N LEU A 28 -8.36 -15.32 -1.80
CA LEU A 28 -8.04 -14.23 -0.87
C LEU A 28 -9.31 -13.51 -0.37
N LEU A 29 -10.28 -13.22 -1.24
CA LEU A 29 -11.55 -12.59 -0.83
C LEU A 29 -12.30 -13.45 0.18
N GLY A 30 -12.37 -14.76 -0.04
CA GLY A 30 -13.00 -15.69 0.90
C GLY A 30 -12.29 -15.74 2.24
N GLU A 31 -10.94 -15.77 2.24
CA GLU A 31 -10.14 -15.76 3.47
C GLU A 31 -10.23 -14.40 4.20
N CYS A 32 -10.21 -13.29 3.49
CA CYS A 32 -10.39 -11.95 4.08
C CYS A 32 -11.76 -11.82 4.76
N ALA A 33 -12.83 -12.33 4.13
CA ALA A 33 -14.16 -12.31 4.71
C ALA A 33 -14.25 -13.16 5.99
N LYS A 34 -13.69 -14.38 5.95
CA LYS A 34 -13.62 -15.27 7.12
C LYS A 34 -12.80 -14.63 8.25
N LEU A 35 -11.63 -14.09 7.92
CA LEU A 35 -10.78 -13.42 8.91
C LEU A 35 -11.54 -12.30 9.60
N ARG A 36 -12.16 -11.39 8.82
CA ARG A 36 -12.96 -10.29 9.36
C ARG A 36 -14.09 -10.78 10.28
N SER A 37 -14.76 -11.88 9.95
CA SER A 37 -15.89 -12.40 10.74
C SER A 37 -15.47 -13.10 12.03
N HIS A 38 -14.26 -13.64 12.13
CA HIS A 38 -13.78 -14.42 13.27
C HIS A 38 -12.71 -13.69 14.11
N ASP A 39 -12.16 -12.58 13.64
CA ASP A 39 -11.18 -11.80 14.36
C ASP A 39 -11.84 -10.81 15.33
N GLU A 40 -12.36 -11.31 16.44
CA GLU A 40 -12.98 -10.46 17.44
C GLU A 40 -12.05 -9.40 18.03
N ALA A 41 -10.75 -9.71 18.18
CA ALA A 41 -9.78 -8.76 18.70
C ALA A 41 -9.56 -7.60 17.71
N GLY A 42 -9.41 -7.90 16.43
CA GLY A 42 -9.31 -6.91 15.36
C GLY A 42 -10.58 -6.08 15.23
N GLN A 43 -11.76 -6.70 15.30
CA GLN A 43 -13.03 -5.96 15.27
C GLN A 43 -13.15 -4.97 16.43
N ARG A 44 -12.82 -5.40 17.67
CA ARG A 44 -12.82 -4.51 18.84
C ARG A 44 -11.84 -3.34 18.69
N TRP A 45 -10.66 -3.62 18.15
CA TRP A 45 -9.66 -2.57 17.89
C TRP A 45 -10.16 -1.60 16.81
N CYS A 46 -10.70 -2.12 15.70
CA CYS A 46 -11.22 -1.31 14.59
C CYS A 46 -12.37 -0.40 15.03
N ALA A 47 -13.28 -0.88 15.86
CA ALA A 47 -14.39 -0.08 16.38
C ALA A 47 -13.94 1.22 17.06
N LYS A 48 -12.72 1.23 17.64
CA LYS A 48 -12.15 2.41 18.33
C LYS A 48 -11.23 3.25 17.43
N ASN A 49 -10.44 2.59 16.55
CA ASN A 49 -9.29 3.20 15.89
C ASN A 49 -9.44 3.28 14.37
N TYR A 50 -10.38 2.55 13.81
CA TYR A 50 -10.61 2.46 12.37
C TYR A 50 -12.11 2.35 12.08
N PRO A 51 -12.91 3.38 12.41
CA PRO A 51 -14.35 3.35 12.23
C PRO A 51 -14.72 3.08 10.76
N ASP A 52 -15.84 2.38 10.58
CA ASP A 52 -16.38 1.95 9.30
C ASP A 52 -15.52 0.95 8.50
N GLY A 53 -14.28 0.67 8.92
CA GLY A 53 -13.38 -0.25 8.22
C GLY A 53 -13.00 -1.48 9.07
N TYR A 54 -12.31 -2.42 8.41
CA TYR A 54 -11.62 -3.51 9.10
C TYR A 54 -10.17 -3.59 8.64
N THR A 55 -9.27 -3.71 9.59
CA THR A 55 -7.88 -4.07 9.36
C THR A 55 -7.44 -5.12 10.36
N SER A 56 -6.70 -6.14 9.89
CA SER A 56 -6.13 -7.15 10.78
C SER A 56 -4.78 -6.75 11.37
N TYR A 57 -4.30 -5.53 11.11
CA TYR A 57 -2.96 -5.07 11.49
C TYR A 57 -2.67 -5.24 12.98
N ALA A 58 -3.65 -4.93 13.85
CA ALA A 58 -3.48 -4.98 15.31
C ALA A 58 -3.65 -6.38 15.92
N SER A 59 -4.16 -7.36 15.15
CA SER A 59 -4.47 -8.72 15.62
C SER A 59 -3.69 -9.79 14.86
N PHE A 60 -3.75 -9.75 13.53
CA PHE A 60 -3.09 -10.70 12.62
C PHE A 60 -2.27 -9.95 11.57
N ASN A 61 -1.05 -9.55 11.93
CA ASN A 61 -0.16 -8.81 11.05
C ASN A 61 0.92 -9.67 10.36
N ARG A 62 0.85 -11.00 10.48
CA ARG A 62 1.77 -11.96 9.83
C ARG A 62 1.03 -13.03 9.05
N LEU A 63 0.01 -12.64 8.29
CA LEU A 63 -0.86 -13.58 7.57
C LEU A 63 -0.10 -14.50 6.62
N HIS A 64 0.99 -14.02 5.99
CA HIS A 64 1.86 -14.82 5.13
C HIS A 64 2.52 -16.03 5.83
N ARG A 65 2.62 -16.00 7.16
CA ARG A 65 3.13 -17.12 7.97
C ARG A 65 2.02 -18.05 8.49
N SER A 66 0.80 -17.53 8.57
CA SER A 66 -0.33 -18.23 9.19
C SER A 66 -1.25 -18.92 8.18
N PHE A 67 -1.29 -18.44 6.92
CA PHE A 67 -2.21 -18.93 5.90
C PHE A 67 -1.48 -19.18 4.57
N SER A 68 -1.71 -20.34 3.98
CA SER A 68 -1.02 -20.79 2.75
C SER A 68 -1.24 -19.86 1.56
N THR A 69 -2.45 -19.30 1.41
CA THR A 69 -2.80 -18.37 0.33
C THR A 69 -2.03 -17.04 0.43
N PHE A 70 -1.87 -16.51 1.65
CA PHE A 70 -1.03 -15.33 1.88
C PHE A 70 0.45 -15.63 1.70
N GLY A 71 0.90 -16.85 2.02
CA GLY A 71 2.25 -17.33 1.70
C GLY A 71 2.48 -17.47 0.19
N GLU A 72 1.46 -17.89 -0.59
CA GLU A 72 1.52 -17.88 -2.05
C GLU A 72 1.63 -16.45 -2.59
N LEU A 73 0.83 -15.53 -2.06
CA LEU A 73 0.90 -14.12 -2.41
C LEU A 73 2.30 -13.55 -2.14
N GLU A 74 2.88 -13.83 -0.97
CA GLU A 74 4.25 -13.39 -0.61
C GLU A 74 5.28 -13.90 -1.62
N ARG A 75 5.25 -15.18 -1.99
CA ARG A 75 6.18 -15.73 -3.00
C ARG A 75 6.09 -15.01 -4.34
N LYS A 76 4.90 -14.59 -4.75
CA LYS A 76 4.68 -13.81 -5.99
C LYS A 76 5.16 -12.36 -5.83
N LEU A 77 4.96 -11.73 -4.68
CA LEU A 77 5.39 -10.37 -4.38
C LEU A 77 6.92 -10.21 -4.34
N ARG A 78 7.65 -11.24 -3.90
CA ARG A 78 9.09 -11.22 -3.71
C ARG A 78 9.86 -10.72 -4.93
N ARG A 79 9.45 -11.11 -6.14
CA ARG A 79 10.10 -10.66 -7.38
C ARG A 79 9.94 -9.15 -7.61
N HIS A 80 8.77 -8.58 -7.26
CA HIS A 80 8.48 -7.16 -7.40
C HIS A 80 9.30 -6.34 -6.40
N VAL A 81 9.34 -6.80 -5.15
CA VAL A 81 10.12 -6.16 -4.09
C VAL A 81 11.61 -6.14 -4.45
N ARG A 82 12.16 -7.28 -4.91
CA ARG A 82 13.55 -7.36 -5.36
C ARG A 82 13.84 -6.47 -6.57
N ALA A 83 12.91 -6.36 -7.51
CA ALA A 83 13.05 -5.47 -8.65
C ALA A 83 13.05 -4.00 -8.22
N PHE A 84 12.18 -3.63 -7.30
CA PHE A 84 12.12 -2.27 -6.75
C PHE A 84 13.37 -1.93 -5.94
N ALA A 85 13.86 -2.82 -5.07
CA ALA A 85 15.07 -2.62 -4.30
C ALA A 85 16.30 -2.38 -5.20
N ARG A 86 16.41 -3.13 -6.31
CA ARG A 86 17.48 -2.88 -7.30
C ARG A 86 17.33 -1.53 -8.00
N HIS A 87 16.09 -1.09 -8.29
CA HIS A 87 15.85 0.23 -8.88
C HIS A 87 16.21 1.37 -7.92
N LEU A 88 16.00 1.16 -6.63
CA LEU A 88 16.39 2.11 -5.57
C LEU A 88 17.91 2.13 -5.31
N GLU A 89 18.67 1.22 -5.93
CA GLU A 89 20.13 1.10 -5.75
C GLU A 89 20.56 0.96 -4.27
N LEU A 90 19.71 0.27 -3.47
CA LEU A 90 20.00 0.03 -2.06
C LEU A 90 21.25 -0.87 -1.92
N ASP A 91 22.18 -0.49 -1.07
CA ASP A 91 23.39 -1.28 -0.75
C ASP A 91 23.03 -2.46 0.16
N LEU A 92 22.31 -3.43 -0.40
CA LEU A 92 21.93 -4.66 0.25
C LEU A 92 21.74 -5.78 -0.79
N ASP A 93 21.85 -7.03 -0.33
CA ASP A 93 21.40 -8.16 -1.14
C ASP A 93 19.86 -8.22 -1.17
N PRO A 94 19.21 -8.00 -2.33
CA PRO A 94 17.75 -8.07 -2.42
C PRO A 94 17.16 -9.44 -2.03
N ALA A 95 17.99 -10.51 -1.97
CA ALA A 95 17.56 -11.82 -1.50
C ALA A 95 17.33 -11.85 0.02
N LYS A 96 17.97 -10.94 0.77
CA LYS A 96 17.81 -10.79 2.23
C LYS A 96 16.59 -9.94 2.63
N LEU A 97 15.84 -9.41 1.67
CA LEU A 97 14.57 -8.75 1.97
C LEU A 97 13.51 -9.78 2.31
N GLU A 98 13.01 -9.72 3.54
CA GLU A 98 11.96 -10.60 4.05
C GLU A 98 10.68 -9.83 4.38
N MET A 99 9.53 -10.46 4.12
CA MET A 99 8.24 -9.90 4.56
C MET A 99 8.13 -10.05 6.08
N THR A 100 8.08 -8.92 6.77
CA THR A 100 7.91 -8.87 8.23
C THR A 100 6.45 -8.81 8.64
N ASP A 101 5.65 -8.06 7.89
CA ASP A 101 4.25 -7.84 8.17
C ASP A 101 3.41 -8.08 6.91
N CYS A 102 2.21 -8.63 7.13
CA CYS A 102 1.21 -8.86 6.10
C CYS A 102 -0.18 -8.86 6.73
N TRP A 103 -1.03 -7.93 6.33
CA TRP A 103 -2.35 -7.77 6.90
C TRP A 103 -3.40 -7.40 5.85
N VAL A 104 -4.66 -7.64 6.19
CA VAL A 104 -5.83 -7.32 5.36
C VAL A 104 -6.38 -5.95 5.71
N ASN A 105 -6.88 -5.23 4.71
CA ASN A 105 -7.72 -4.05 4.86
C ASN A 105 -9.00 -4.23 4.05
N VAL A 106 -10.14 -4.07 4.71
CA VAL A 106 -11.47 -4.01 4.10
C VAL A 106 -12.02 -2.62 4.34
N MET A 107 -12.21 -1.88 3.25
CA MET A 107 -12.64 -0.49 3.27
C MET A 107 -14.00 -0.33 2.59
N PRO A 108 -15.09 -0.34 3.34
CA PRO A 108 -16.40 0.02 2.84
C PRO A 108 -16.52 1.54 2.66
N ARG A 109 -17.73 1.99 2.36
CA ARG A 109 -18.09 3.41 2.32
C ARG A 109 -17.65 4.12 3.59
N HIS A 110 -17.08 5.33 3.43
CA HIS A 110 -16.59 6.23 4.49
C HIS A 110 -15.34 5.79 5.26
N ALA A 111 -14.88 4.54 5.14
CA ALA A 111 -13.64 4.14 5.79
C ALA A 111 -12.43 4.96 5.28
N VAL A 112 -11.53 5.32 6.20
CA VAL A 112 -10.38 6.20 5.96
C VAL A 112 -9.12 5.57 6.52
N HIS A 113 -8.03 5.55 5.76
CA HIS A 113 -6.70 5.47 6.34
C HIS A 113 -6.10 6.87 6.38
N SER A 114 -5.92 7.40 7.59
CA SER A 114 -5.29 8.71 7.80
C SER A 114 -3.86 8.74 7.28
N LEU A 115 -3.34 9.94 7.03
CA LEU A 115 -1.98 10.14 6.55
C LEU A 115 -0.96 9.56 7.54
N HIS A 116 -0.16 8.58 7.11
CA HIS A 116 0.79 7.84 7.94
C HIS A 116 2.00 7.36 7.11
N LEU A 117 2.96 6.79 7.78
CA LEU A 117 4.11 6.06 7.22
C LEU A 117 4.29 4.75 8.00
N HIS A 118 5.20 3.87 7.53
CA HIS A 118 5.48 2.61 8.23
C HIS A 118 6.87 2.66 8.88
N PRO A 119 6.95 3.04 10.18
CA PRO A 119 8.23 3.12 10.88
C PRO A 119 8.96 1.78 10.89
N LEU A 120 10.29 1.81 10.81
CA LEU A 120 11.17 0.63 10.92
C LEU A 120 10.99 -0.42 9.81
N ALA A 121 10.30 -0.08 8.73
CA ALA A 121 10.24 -0.90 7.52
C ALA A 121 11.07 -0.27 6.40
N THR A 122 11.58 -1.09 5.48
CA THR A 122 12.40 -0.64 4.33
C THR A 122 11.49 -0.36 3.12
N ILE A 123 10.75 -1.36 2.69
CA ILE A 123 9.80 -1.27 1.57
C ILE A 123 8.41 -1.67 2.08
N SER A 124 7.45 -0.81 1.82
CA SER A 124 6.03 -1.09 2.05
C SER A 124 5.29 -1.27 0.74
N GLY A 125 4.19 -1.98 0.80
CA GLY A 125 3.37 -2.18 -0.39
C GLY A 125 1.96 -2.62 -0.09
N THR A 126 1.17 -2.58 -1.14
CA THR A 126 -0.22 -3.05 -1.12
C THR A 126 -0.53 -3.84 -2.38
N TYR A 127 -1.14 -5.00 -2.20
CA TYR A 127 -1.77 -5.79 -3.26
C TYR A 127 -3.28 -5.58 -3.24
N TYR A 128 -3.87 -5.30 -4.39
CA TYR A 128 -5.29 -5.00 -4.52
C TYR A 128 -6.07 -6.25 -4.94
N VAL A 129 -6.90 -6.77 -4.02
CA VAL A 129 -7.69 -7.99 -4.25
C VAL A 129 -9.01 -7.66 -4.93
N LYS A 130 -9.68 -6.58 -4.47
CA LYS A 130 -10.96 -6.10 -5.01
C LYS A 130 -10.98 -4.56 -5.00
N THR A 131 -11.21 -3.95 -6.15
CA THR A 131 -11.26 -2.49 -6.34
C THR A 131 -12.48 -2.11 -7.18
N PRO A 132 -13.67 -1.99 -6.60
CA PRO A 132 -14.85 -1.51 -7.33
C PRO A 132 -14.62 -0.14 -7.96
N ARG A 133 -15.26 0.12 -9.09
CA ARG A 133 -15.19 1.45 -9.74
C ARG A 133 -15.67 2.54 -8.78
N GLY A 134 -14.86 3.59 -8.61
CA GLY A 134 -15.15 4.69 -7.68
C GLY A 134 -14.74 4.43 -6.23
N SER A 135 -14.11 3.27 -5.93
CA SER A 135 -13.55 3.03 -4.60
C SER A 135 -12.36 3.95 -4.30
N SER A 136 -12.06 4.07 -3.02
CA SER A 136 -10.96 4.90 -2.50
C SER A 136 -9.63 4.57 -3.15
N GLN A 137 -8.87 5.61 -3.45
CA GLN A 137 -7.54 5.52 -4.03
C GLN A 137 -6.48 5.89 -3.00
N ILE A 138 -5.29 5.29 -3.13
CA ILE A 138 -4.14 5.66 -2.31
C ILE A 138 -3.55 6.97 -2.81
N ARG A 139 -3.19 7.86 -1.87
CA ARG A 139 -2.59 9.16 -2.14
C ARG A 139 -1.30 9.30 -1.36
N PHE A 140 -0.24 9.71 -2.03
CA PHE A 140 1.07 9.98 -1.46
C PHE A 140 1.31 11.48 -1.35
N GLU A 141 2.03 11.90 -0.31
CA GLU A 141 2.41 13.28 -0.06
C GLU A 141 3.87 13.54 -0.43
N ASP A 142 4.17 14.70 -1.01
CA ASP A 142 5.55 15.15 -1.25
C ASP A 142 6.32 15.17 0.07
N PRO A 143 7.43 14.40 0.20
CA PRO A 143 8.16 14.30 1.47
C PRO A 143 8.93 15.57 1.84
N ARG A 144 9.07 16.51 0.92
CA ARG A 144 9.77 17.78 1.15
C ARG A 144 8.89 18.77 1.92
N LEU A 145 8.46 18.40 3.12
CA LEU A 145 7.49 19.13 3.93
C LEU A 145 7.90 20.58 4.20
N ALA A 146 9.19 20.84 4.38
CA ALA A 146 9.72 22.19 4.58
C ALA A 146 9.41 23.14 3.40
N SER A 147 9.22 22.61 2.19
CA SER A 147 8.85 23.43 1.03
C SER A 147 7.44 24.02 1.13
N PHE A 148 6.57 23.48 2.02
CA PHE A 148 5.20 23.95 2.17
C PHE A 148 5.09 25.25 3.01
N MET A 149 6.13 25.60 3.77
CA MET A 149 6.08 26.74 4.69
C MET A 149 5.94 28.10 3.99
N ALA A 150 6.62 28.28 2.85
CA ALA A 150 6.66 29.58 2.18
C ALA A 150 6.58 29.48 0.65
N THR A 151 6.29 28.30 0.11
CA THR A 151 6.19 28.09 -1.34
C THR A 151 4.80 28.44 -1.84
N PRO A 152 4.66 29.31 -2.87
CA PRO A 152 3.38 29.54 -3.53
C PRO A 152 2.79 28.24 -4.05
N ALA A 153 1.47 28.19 -4.16
CA ALA A 153 0.76 27.05 -4.74
C ALA A 153 1.30 26.74 -6.16
N ARG A 154 1.40 25.48 -6.48
CA ARG A 154 1.75 25.04 -7.84
C ARG A 154 0.56 25.26 -8.77
N LYS A 155 0.83 25.47 -10.07
CA LYS A 155 -0.21 25.53 -11.09
C LYS A 155 -0.96 24.18 -11.13
N SER A 156 -2.24 24.21 -11.48
CA SER A 156 -3.07 23.00 -11.65
C SER A 156 -2.46 22.02 -12.67
N GLU A 157 -1.87 22.56 -13.75
CA GLU A 157 -1.24 21.80 -14.83
C GLU A 157 0.28 21.61 -14.62
N CYS A 158 0.76 21.75 -13.38
CA CYS A 158 2.19 21.50 -13.11
C CYS A 158 2.55 20.05 -13.42
N ARG A 159 3.80 19.83 -13.80
CA ARG A 159 4.34 18.50 -14.04
C ARG A 159 4.09 17.59 -12.81
N PRO A 160 3.88 16.27 -13.01
CA PRO A 160 3.63 15.34 -11.92
C PRO A 160 4.64 15.45 -10.76
N GLU A 161 5.93 15.63 -11.09
CA GLU A 161 7.04 15.71 -10.11
C GLU A 161 6.98 16.98 -9.24
N ASN A 162 6.14 17.95 -9.62
CA ASN A 162 5.94 19.19 -8.88
C ASN A 162 4.65 19.19 -8.05
N ARG A 163 3.85 18.13 -8.12
CA ARG A 163 2.63 18.01 -7.33
C ARG A 163 2.94 17.75 -5.87
N GLN A 164 2.22 18.40 -4.98
CA GLN A 164 2.31 18.15 -3.54
C GLN A 164 1.71 16.81 -3.13
N GLN A 165 0.81 16.28 -3.95
CA GLN A 165 0.15 15.00 -3.71
C GLN A 165 -0.08 14.30 -5.05
N VAL A 166 0.15 12.99 -5.06
CA VAL A 166 -0.12 12.12 -6.21
C VAL A 166 -1.05 10.99 -5.80
N THR A 167 -2.01 10.66 -6.66
CA THR A 167 -3.02 9.64 -6.40
C THR A 167 -2.91 8.53 -7.43
N TYR A 168 -2.97 7.28 -6.97
CA TYR A 168 -2.92 6.09 -7.82
C TYR A 168 -4.30 5.41 -7.87
N ALA A 169 -4.85 5.32 -9.07
CA ALA A 169 -6.07 4.58 -9.37
C ALA A 169 -5.71 3.13 -9.73
N VAL A 170 -5.60 2.28 -8.72
CA VAL A 170 -5.12 0.90 -8.90
C VAL A 170 -6.28 -0.08 -9.08
N GLY A 171 -6.12 -1.01 -10.01
CA GLY A 171 -7.06 -2.10 -10.27
C GLY A 171 -6.80 -3.35 -9.44
N ALA A 172 -7.78 -4.25 -9.38
CA ALA A 172 -7.59 -5.57 -8.78
C ALA A 172 -6.48 -6.36 -9.52
N GLY A 173 -5.61 -7.05 -8.77
CA GLY A 173 -4.45 -7.75 -9.31
C GLY A 173 -3.19 -6.90 -9.40
N GLN A 174 -3.25 -5.61 -9.07
CA GLN A 174 -2.11 -4.70 -9.08
C GLN A 174 -1.36 -4.69 -7.74
N VAL A 175 -0.07 -4.40 -7.82
CA VAL A 175 0.85 -4.18 -6.69
C VAL A 175 1.36 -2.76 -6.77
N LEU A 176 1.32 -2.05 -5.65
CA LEU A 176 2.10 -0.82 -5.43
C LEU A 176 3.18 -1.08 -4.38
N LEU A 177 4.40 -0.54 -4.61
CA LEU A 177 5.47 -0.52 -3.62
C LEU A 177 6.04 0.89 -3.52
N TRP A 178 6.51 1.25 -2.32
CA TRP A 178 7.18 2.50 -2.01
C TRP A 178 8.15 2.31 -0.85
N GLU A 179 9.08 3.23 -0.67
CA GLU A 179 9.91 3.26 0.52
C GLU A 179 9.05 3.60 1.74
N SER A 180 9.20 2.87 2.82
CA SER A 180 8.27 2.86 3.97
C SER A 180 8.15 4.21 4.69
N TRP A 181 9.13 5.09 4.54
CA TRP A 181 9.12 6.46 5.08
C TRP A 181 8.15 7.40 4.35
N LEU A 182 7.68 7.04 3.13
CA LEU A 182 6.81 7.90 2.33
C LEU A 182 5.40 7.94 2.89
N ARG A 183 4.95 9.13 3.26
CA ARG A 183 3.62 9.36 3.83
C ARG A 183 2.53 9.15 2.81
N HIS A 184 1.51 8.41 3.22
CA HIS A 184 0.37 8.10 2.36
C HIS A 184 -0.92 7.96 3.16
N GLU A 185 -2.02 8.08 2.46
CA GLU A 185 -3.38 7.95 3.01
C GLU A 185 -4.31 7.26 2.02
N VAL A 186 -5.48 6.85 2.49
CA VAL A 186 -6.60 6.45 1.64
C VAL A 186 -7.82 7.23 2.06
N ARG A 187 -8.31 8.09 1.18
CA ARG A 187 -9.48 8.96 1.44
C ARG A 187 -10.77 8.14 1.45
N PRO A 188 -11.84 8.66 2.07
CA PRO A 188 -13.12 7.96 2.12
C PRO A 188 -13.71 7.78 0.71
N SER A 189 -14.37 6.66 0.50
CA SER A 189 -15.21 6.41 -0.67
C SER A 189 -16.67 6.72 -0.35
N THR A 190 -17.43 7.14 -1.36
CA THR A 190 -18.88 7.37 -1.25
C THR A 190 -19.71 6.25 -1.88
N ILE A 191 -19.07 5.27 -2.55
CA ILE A 191 -19.76 4.16 -3.18
C ILE A 191 -20.16 3.10 -2.14
N ASP A 192 -21.28 2.43 -2.38
CA ASP A 192 -21.76 1.33 -1.55
C ASP A 192 -21.14 0.00 -1.99
N ALA A 193 -19.79 -0.06 -1.90
CA ALA A 193 -19.02 -1.25 -2.23
C ALA A 193 -17.69 -1.26 -1.48
N GLU A 194 -17.24 -2.45 -1.07
CA GLU A 194 -16.00 -2.62 -0.32
C GLU A 194 -14.79 -2.78 -1.23
N ARG A 195 -13.72 -2.02 -0.96
CA ARG A 195 -12.37 -2.26 -1.46
C ARG A 195 -11.66 -3.22 -0.51
N VAL A 196 -11.01 -4.24 -1.06
CA VAL A 196 -10.21 -5.22 -0.28
C VAL A 196 -8.78 -5.22 -0.78
N SER A 197 -7.84 -5.06 0.13
CA SER A 197 -6.41 -5.07 -0.16
C SER A 197 -5.62 -5.80 0.92
N VAL A 198 -4.44 -6.29 0.55
CA VAL A 198 -3.44 -6.87 1.45
C VAL A 198 -2.25 -5.95 1.46
N SER A 199 -1.94 -5.38 2.62
CA SER A 199 -0.76 -4.55 2.83
C SER A 199 0.35 -5.35 3.48
N PHE A 200 1.59 -4.94 3.26
CA PHE A 200 2.76 -5.66 3.74
C PHE A 200 3.98 -4.75 3.88
N ASN A 201 4.90 -5.17 4.75
CA ASN A 201 6.22 -4.55 4.91
C ASN A 201 7.32 -5.58 4.65
N TYR A 202 8.42 -5.09 4.11
CA TYR A 202 9.67 -5.82 3.97
C TYR A 202 10.79 -5.09 4.68
N ASN A 203 11.62 -5.88 5.37
CA ASN A 203 12.88 -5.44 5.96
C ASN A 203 14.04 -6.27 5.43
N TRP A 204 15.26 -5.78 5.61
CA TRP A 204 16.49 -6.53 5.33
C TRP A 204 17.17 -6.93 6.64
N PHE A 205 17.83 -8.11 6.64
CA PHE A 205 18.53 -8.68 7.79
C PHE A 205 19.89 -9.23 7.38
#